data_777c2f2b08df4530e5434a1e254f6288
#
_entry.id   777c2f2b08df4530e5434a1e254f6288
#
_cell.length_a   1.000
_cell.length_b   1.000
_cell.length_c   1.000
_cell.angle_alpha   90.00
_cell.angle_beta   90.00
_cell.angle_gamma   90.00
#
_symmetry.space_group_name_H-M   'P 1'
#
loop_
_entity.id
_entity.type
_entity.pdbx_description
1 polymer ?
#
loop_
_entity_poly.entity_id
_entity_poly.type
_entity_poly.pdbx_seq_one_letter_code
_entity_poly.pdbx_strand_id
1 'polypeptide(L)'
;VRTRRLRRPFAVLALALALAGTPAVTSAAAAGGQTRAGIPPAPGRWATDQAGFLSPQTVEALDSRLEDYERRTGHQLLVWIGRTIGDNEVLEDWAVRTFEAWQVGRKGLDDGLVLFILAEDRKVRIEVGYGLEDKVPDAYAYRVIANILAPGIRAGRPDEAVEAAVTALIGYIGGDANAAGGEPRARAGSKAKSIFGLIIFVILAFLFITNPSLAIWLLMSFLGGGGGGRGGGGGGWGGGGGFSGGGGRSGGGGASGGW
;
A
#
# COMPACT_ATOMS: atom_id res chain seq x y z
N VAL A 1 38.45 92.29 -37.67
CA VAL A 1 37.24 92.84 -38.24
C VAL A 1 36.19 91.73 -38.46
N ARG A 2 35.05 91.97 -37.95
CA ARG A 2 33.73 91.24 -38.15
C ARG A 2 33.54 89.90 -37.54
N THR A 3 32.93 89.94 -36.40
CA THR A 3 32.12 88.96 -35.72
C THR A 3 30.94 88.50 -36.61
N ARG A 4 30.75 87.18 -36.72
CA ARG A 4 29.47 86.64 -37.10
C ARG A 4 29.05 85.56 -36.09
N ARG A 5 28.01 85.88 -35.39
CA ARG A 5 27.27 84.98 -34.48
C ARG A 5 26.58 83.93 -35.31
N LEU A 6 26.77 82.64 -35.00
CA LEU A 6 25.95 81.57 -35.52
C LEU A 6 25.06 81.11 -34.40
N ARG A 7 23.82 81.14 -34.72
CA ARG A 7 22.68 80.71 -33.91
C ARG A 7 22.69 79.16 -33.72
N ARG A 8 22.48 78.72 -32.50
CA ARG A 8 22.20 77.33 -32.16
C ARG A 8 20.77 77.03 -32.47
N PRO A 9 20.45 75.90 -33.15
CA PRO A 9 19.14 75.36 -33.11
C PRO A 9 19.04 74.36 -31.92
N PHE A 10 18.01 74.44 -31.15
CA PHE A 10 17.62 73.55 -30.10
C PHE A 10 17.22 72.18 -30.74
N ALA A 11 17.96 71.14 -30.49
CA ALA A 11 17.56 69.80 -30.75
C ALA A 11 16.73 69.30 -29.58
N VAL A 12 15.43 69.13 -29.83
CA VAL A 12 14.48 68.51 -28.90
C VAL A 12 14.79 67.03 -28.89
N LEU A 13 15.39 66.54 -27.82
CA LEU A 13 15.61 65.11 -27.61
C LEU A 13 14.30 64.49 -27.11
N ALA A 14 13.57 63.84 -28.03
CA ALA A 14 12.42 62.98 -27.68
C ALA A 14 12.89 61.73 -26.98
N LEU A 15 12.68 61.65 -25.67
CA LEU A 15 12.94 60.49 -24.86
C LEU A 15 11.79 59.47 -25.09
N ALA A 16 12.03 58.51 -25.97
CA ALA A 16 11.13 57.35 -26.17
C ALA A 16 11.30 56.40 -24.97
N LEU A 17 10.32 56.41 -24.05
CA LEU A 17 10.23 55.49 -22.93
C LEU A 17 9.76 54.14 -23.47
N ALA A 18 10.70 53.22 -23.74
CA ALA A 18 10.39 51.83 -24.06
C ALA A 18 9.90 51.15 -22.78
N LEU A 19 8.58 50.94 -22.68
CA LEU A 19 7.98 50.03 -21.72
C LEU A 19 8.39 48.60 -22.10
N ALA A 20 9.49 48.12 -21.52
CA ALA A 20 9.82 46.72 -21.53
C ALA A 20 8.82 45.98 -20.61
N GLY A 21 7.82 45.39 -21.22
CA GLY A 21 6.92 44.47 -20.54
C GLY A 21 7.71 43.28 -20.05
N THR A 22 7.94 43.19 -18.74
CA THR A 22 8.42 41.97 -18.09
C THR A 22 7.34 40.92 -18.21
N PRO A 23 7.62 39.72 -18.76
CA PRO A 23 6.66 38.63 -18.66
C PRO A 23 6.49 38.30 -17.18
N ALA A 24 5.29 38.47 -16.65
CA ALA A 24 4.90 37.95 -15.37
C ALA A 24 4.98 36.43 -15.46
N VAL A 25 6.08 35.88 -14.92
CA VAL A 25 6.15 34.43 -14.64
C VAL A 25 5.11 34.17 -13.57
N THR A 26 3.92 33.79 -14.01
CA THR A 26 2.90 33.25 -13.12
C THR A 26 3.46 31.92 -12.60
N SER A 27 4.15 31.96 -11.46
CA SER A 27 4.48 30.79 -10.69
C SER A 27 3.14 30.18 -10.27
N ALA A 28 2.73 29.13 -10.97
CA ALA A 28 1.66 28.27 -10.48
C ALA A 28 2.18 27.70 -9.16
N ALA A 29 1.80 28.35 -8.06
CA ALA A 29 1.94 27.78 -6.73
C ALA A 29 1.10 26.51 -6.77
N ALA A 30 1.79 25.37 -6.95
CA ALA A 30 1.23 24.09 -6.60
C ALA A 30 0.64 24.26 -5.19
N ALA A 31 -0.64 23.98 -5.05
CA ALA A 31 -1.31 23.91 -3.77
C ALA A 31 -0.69 22.75 -2.98
N GLY A 32 0.52 22.98 -2.49
CA GLY A 32 1.16 22.17 -1.51
C GLY A 32 0.36 22.35 -0.23
N GLY A 33 -0.51 21.38 0.08
CA GLY A 33 -1.06 21.28 1.42
C GLY A 33 0.09 21.46 2.40
N GLN A 34 -0.07 22.32 3.39
CA GLN A 34 0.95 22.56 4.42
C GLN A 34 1.18 21.21 5.12
N THR A 35 2.24 20.52 4.73
CA THR A 35 2.70 19.34 5.44
C THR A 35 3.04 19.78 6.85
N ARG A 36 2.32 19.26 7.85
CA ARG A 36 2.77 19.37 9.25
C ARG A 36 4.22 18.91 9.28
N ALA A 37 5.11 19.71 9.89
CA ALA A 37 6.53 19.41 9.92
C ALA A 37 6.74 17.92 10.31
N GLY A 38 7.45 17.17 9.48
CA GLY A 38 7.77 15.77 9.72
C GLY A 38 6.77 14.73 9.16
N ILE A 39 5.58 15.12 8.66
CA ILE A 39 4.62 14.16 8.08
C ILE A 39 4.75 14.17 6.55
N PRO A 40 5.03 13.02 5.90
CA PRO A 40 5.08 12.95 4.45
C PRO A 40 3.68 13.15 3.83
N PRO A 41 3.60 13.60 2.57
CA PRO A 41 2.33 13.68 1.87
C PRO A 41 1.68 12.30 1.78
N ALA A 42 0.34 12.26 1.77
CA ALA A 42 -0.38 11.01 1.58
C ALA A 42 0.07 10.32 0.28
N PRO A 43 0.36 9.02 0.33
CA PRO A 43 0.79 8.30 -0.86
C PRO A 43 -0.35 8.22 -1.88
N GLY A 44 -0.01 8.25 -3.17
CA GLY A 44 -0.97 8.00 -4.24
C GLY A 44 -1.18 6.52 -4.56
N ARG A 45 -0.53 5.62 -3.83
CA ARG A 45 -0.49 4.17 -4.06
C ARG A 45 -0.59 3.43 -2.74
N TRP A 46 -1.02 2.16 -2.79
CA TRP A 46 -1.11 1.30 -1.60
C TRP A 46 0.27 0.81 -1.14
N ALA A 47 1.22 0.66 -2.06
CA ALA A 47 2.62 0.38 -1.73
C ALA A 47 3.51 1.50 -2.28
N THR A 48 4.26 2.14 -1.39
CA THR A 48 5.16 3.25 -1.72
C THR A 48 6.51 3.01 -1.08
N ASP A 49 7.56 2.99 -1.87
CA ASP A 49 8.94 2.88 -1.42
C ASP A 49 9.75 4.09 -1.87
N GLN A 50 10.10 4.97 -0.93
CA GLN A 50 10.92 6.17 -1.16
C GLN A 50 12.40 5.92 -0.83
N ALA A 51 12.71 4.76 -0.25
CA ALA A 51 14.06 4.42 0.18
C ALA A 51 14.80 3.53 -0.83
N GLY A 52 14.07 2.90 -1.78
CA GLY A 52 14.64 1.87 -2.66
C GLY A 52 14.97 0.60 -1.88
N PHE A 53 14.18 0.27 -0.88
CA PHE A 53 14.36 -0.84 0.03
C PHE A 53 13.93 -2.18 -0.57
N LEU A 54 12.90 -2.14 -1.42
CA LEU A 54 12.37 -3.28 -2.16
C LEU A 54 12.73 -3.20 -3.64
N SER A 55 12.62 -4.33 -4.32
CA SER A 55 12.69 -4.34 -5.77
C SER A 55 11.46 -3.65 -6.38
N PRO A 56 11.60 -2.94 -7.52
CA PRO A 56 10.46 -2.30 -8.19
C PRO A 56 9.33 -3.28 -8.50
N GLN A 57 9.66 -4.53 -8.83
CA GLN A 57 8.69 -5.59 -9.12
C GLN A 57 7.84 -5.94 -7.89
N THR A 58 8.47 -6.01 -6.72
CA THR A 58 7.76 -6.29 -5.46
C THR A 58 6.86 -5.13 -5.07
N VAL A 59 7.31 -3.89 -5.24
CA VAL A 59 6.47 -2.70 -4.98
C VAL A 59 5.21 -2.73 -5.86
N GLU A 60 5.36 -3.01 -7.16
CA GLU A 60 4.23 -3.08 -8.09
C GLU A 60 3.27 -4.22 -7.77
N ALA A 61 3.81 -5.40 -7.41
CA ALA A 61 3.01 -6.55 -7.02
C ALA A 61 2.23 -6.30 -5.72
N LEU A 62 2.86 -5.66 -4.73
CA LEU A 62 2.21 -5.28 -3.47
C LEU A 62 1.12 -4.24 -3.71
N ASP A 63 1.39 -3.22 -4.52
CA ASP A 63 0.45 -2.16 -4.84
C ASP A 63 -0.82 -2.73 -5.46
N SER A 64 -0.69 -3.50 -6.54
CA SER A 64 -1.81 -4.15 -7.21
C SER A 64 -2.59 -5.09 -6.28
N ARG A 65 -1.89 -5.84 -5.43
CA ARG A 65 -2.49 -6.77 -4.47
C ARG A 65 -3.30 -6.04 -3.41
N LEU A 66 -2.79 -4.93 -2.89
CA LEU A 66 -3.43 -4.16 -1.83
C LEU A 66 -4.60 -3.35 -2.36
N GLU A 67 -4.52 -2.82 -3.59
CA GLU A 67 -5.65 -2.23 -4.28
C GLU A 67 -6.78 -3.25 -4.48
N ASP A 68 -6.45 -4.45 -4.97
CA ASP A 68 -7.43 -5.53 -5.11
C ASP A 68 -8.04 -5.97 -3.77
N TYR A 69 -7.25 -5.95 -2.70
CA TYR A 69 -7.71 -6.26 -1.36
C TYR A 69 -8.73 -5.23 -0.88
N GLU A 70 -8.42 -3.93 -1.01
CA GLU A 70 -9.35 -2.86 -0.65
C GLU A 70 -10.64 -2.94 -1.48
N ARG A 71 -10.56 -3.13 -2.79
CA ARG A 71 -11.75 -3.27 -3.65
C ARG A 71 -12.68 -4.41 -3.24
N ARG A 72 -12.13 -5.51 -2.73
CA ARG A 72 -12.92 -6.69 -2.33
C ARG A 72 -13.48 -6.61 -0.92
N THR A 73 -12.77 -5.97 -0.01
CA THR A 73 -13.08 -6.00 1.43
C THR A 73 -13.50 -4.65 2.00
N GLY A 74 -13.09 -3.58 1.35
CA GLY A 74 -13.20 -2.22 1.83
C GLY A 74 -12.13 -1.84 2.88
N HIS A 75 -11.34 -2.80 3.41
CA HIS A 75 -10.27 -2.49 4.35
C HIS A 75 -9.07 -1.88 3.63
N GLN A 76 -8.55 -0.78 4.15
CA GLN A 76 -7.37 -0.12 3.59
C GLN A 76 -6.10 -0.60 4.29
N LEU A 77 -5.25 -1.31 3.55
CA LEU A 77 -3.94 -1.73 4.01
C LEU A 77 -2.86 -1.09 3.13
N LEU A 78 -1.94 -0.36 3.75
CA LEU A 78 -0.87 0.36 3.08
C LEU A 78 0.50 -0.16 3.51
N VAL A 79 1.46 -0.13 2.59
CA VAL A 79 2.89 -0.30 2.86
C VAL A 79 3.60 0.99 2.47
N TRP A 80 4.23 1.63 3.44
CA TRP A 80 5.03 2.82 3.19
C TRP A 80 6.45 2.66 3.72
N ILE A 81 7.41 2.87 2.85
CA ILE A 81 8.83 2.72 3.15
C ILE A 81 9.52 4.06 2.93
N GLY A 82 10.02 4.63 4.00
CA GLY A 82 10.81 5.85 4.00
C GLY A 82 12.24 5.60 4.44
N ARG A 83 13.08 6.63 4.33
CA ARG A 83 14.46 6.56 4.80
C ARG A 83 14.53 6.68 6.31
N THR A 84 14.09 7.81 6.84
CA THR A 84 14.12 8.17 8.25
C THR A 84 13.01 9.15 8.57
N ILE A 85 12.63 9.23 9.85
CA ILE A 85 11.75 10.28 10.37
C ILE A 85 12.53 11.37 11.14
N GLY A 86 13.86 11.20 11.27
CA GLY A 86 14.74 12.08 12.01
C GLY A 86 14.86 11.76 13.50
N ASP A 87 15.93 12.25 14.12
CA ASP A 87 16.33 11.88 15.49
C ASP A 87 15.41 12.38 16.60
N ASN A 88 14.59 13.39 16.33
CA ASN A 88 13.73 14.04 17.33
C ASN A 88 12.28 13.56 17.32
N GLU A 89 11.95 12.57 16.51
CA GLU A 89 10.60 12.02 16.39
C GLU A 89 10.48 10.68 17.09
N VAL A 90 9.40 10.52 17.86
CA VAL A 90 9.00 9.23 18.43
C VAL A 90 8.18 8.51 17.38
N LEU A 91 8.61 7.30 16.99
CA LEU A 91 8.03 6.53 15.89
C LEU A 91 6.51 6.32 16.05
N GLU A 92 6.08 5.99 17.26
CA GLU A 92 4.67 5.73 17.58
C GLU A 92 3.82 6.99 17.35
N ASP A 93 4.23 8.11 17.91
CA ASP A 93 3.52 9.39 17.77
C ASP A 93 3.50 9.88 16.33
N TRP A 94 4.63 9.70 15.63
CA TRP A 94 4.74 10.03 14.21
C TRP A 94 3.81 9.17 13.36
N ALA A 95 3.73 7.86 13.63
CA ALA A 95 2.89 6.93 12.89
C ALA A 95 1.40 7.26 13.06
N VAL A 96 0.94 7.52 14.30
CA VAL A 96 -0.44 7.95 14.57
C VAL A 96 -0.78 9.23 13.81
N ARG A 97 0.06 10.26 13.95
CA ARG A 97 -0.16 11.54 13.25
C ARG A 97 -0.16 11.39 11.73
N THR A 98 0.69 10.51 11.21
CA THR A 98 0.77 10.23 9.77
C THR A 98 -0.46 9.48 9.29
N PHE A 99 -0.88 8.44 10.01
CA PHE A 99 -2.09 7.67 9.75
C PHE A 99 -3.34 8.58 9.70
N GLU A 100 -3.49 9.45 10.70
CA GLU A 100 -4.60 10.40 10.74
C GLU A 100 -4.53 11.47 9.62
N ALA A 101 -3.33 11.97 9.30
CA ALA A 101 -3.15 12.93 8.22
C ALA A 101 -3.50 12.34 6.85
N TRP A 102 -3.21 11.06 6.64
CA TRP A 102 -3.54 10.31 5.43
C TRP A 102 -4.98 9.80 5.44
N GLN A 103 -5.66 9.85 6.58
CA GLN A 103 -7.05 9.40 6.75
C GLN A 103 -7.24 7.93 6.33
N VAL A 104 -6.32 7.05 6.71
CA VAL A 104 -6.33 5.65 6.30
C VAL A 104 -7.50 4.90 6.94
N GLY A 105 -8.26 4.17 6.11
CA GLY A 105 -9.49 3.47 6.52
C GLY A 105 -10.75 4.30 6.29
N ARG A 106 -11.89 3.64 6.30
CA ARG A 106 -13.19 4.28 6.07
C ARG A 106 -13.64 5.05 7.32
N LYS A 107 -14.19 6.24 7.09
CA LYS A 107 -14.72 7.10 8.16
C LYS A 107 -15.78 6.36 8.99
N GLY A 108 -15.58 6.31 10.30
CA GLY A 108 -16.50 5.70 11.25
C GLY A 108 -16.43 4.16 11.31
N LEU A 109 -15.72 3.53 10.37
CA LEU A 109 -15.32 2.13 10.44
C LEU A 109 -13.89 1.99 10.95
N ASP A 110 -13.06 2.99 10.67
CA ASP A 110 -11.67 3.09 11.11
C ASP A 110 -10.85 1.81 10.79
N ASP A 111 -11.14 1.20 9.64
CA ASP A 111 -10.69 -0.12 9.21
C ASP A 111 -9.47 -0.07 8.30
N GLY A 112 -8.54 0.78 8.68
CA GLY A 112 -7.26 0.96 8.04
C GLY A 112 -6.10 0.31 8.78
N LEU A 113 -5.02 0.00 8.06
CA LEU A 113 -3.75 -0.48 8.61
C LEU A 113 -2.60 0.05 7.75
N VAL A 114 -1.52 0.51 8.40
CA VAL A 114 -0.30 0.92 7.70
C VAL A 114 0.91 0.18 8.24
N LEU A 115 1.67 -0.43 7.35
CA LEU A 115 3.00 -0.93 7.63
C LEU A 115 4.02 0.13 7.23
N PHE A 116 4.63 0.79 8.24
CA PHE A 116 5.73 1.72 8.07
C PHE A 116 7.07 1.00 8.22
N ILE A 117 7.99 1.23 7.29
CA ILE A 117 9.37 0.75 7.35
C ILE A 117 10.30 1.95 7.16
N LEU A 118 11.22 2.14 8.10
CA LEU A 118 12.22 3.21 8.08
C LEU A 118 13.59 2.57 7.86
N ALA A 119 14.06 2.63 6.62
CA ALA A 119 15.19 1.84 6.16
C ALA A 119 16.51 2.23 6.85
N GLU A 120 16.78 3.53 7.02
CA GLU A 120 18.01 4.04 7.66
C GLU A 120 17.95 3.88 9.19
N ASP A 121 16.77 4.09 9.79
CA ASP A 121 16.54 3.94 11.23
C ASP A 121 16.47 2.48 11.66
N ARG A 122 16.30 1.55 10.71
CA ARG A 122 16.06 0.12 10.93
C ARG A 122 14.87 -0.13 11.86
N LYS A 123 13.83 0.63 11.67
CA LYS A 123 12.59 0.58 12.47
C LYS A 123 11.40 0.19 11.62
N VAL A 124 10.49 -0.53 12.23
CA VAL A 124 9.20 -0.93 11.67
C VAL A 124 8.10 -0.53 12.63
N ARG A 125 7.00 -0.04 12.10
CA ARG A 125 5.75 0.17 12.84
C ARG A 125 4.59 -0.39 12.04
N ILE A 126 3.75 -1.17 12.66
CA ILE A 126 2.42 -1.51 12.17
C ILE A 126 1.44 -0.66 12.95
N GLU A 127 0.77 0.26 12.28
CA GLU A 127 -0.26 1.11 12.86
C GLU A 127 -1.63 0.57 12.47
N VAL A 128 -2.50 0.37 13.45
CA VAL A 128 -3.80 -0.27 13.27
C VAL A 128 -4.91 0.71 13.61
N GLY A 129 -5.88 0.86 12.72
CA GLY A 129 -7.08 1.66 12.96
C GLY A 129 -8.02 0.97 13.95
N TYR A 130 -8.80 1.76 14.68
CA TYR A 130 -9.71 1.26 15.73
C TYR A 130 -10.60 0.09 15.31
N GLY A 131 -11.08 0.09 14.06
CA GLY A 131 -11.96 -0.97 13.56
C GLY A 131 -11.28 -2.29 13.23
N LEU A 132 -9.95 -2.34 13.34
CA LEU A 132 -9.17 -3.57 13.12
C LEU A 132 -8.44 -4.06 14.38
N GLU A 133 -8.49 -3.35 15.49
CA GLU A 133 -7.76 -3.71 16.73
C GLU A 133 -8.20 -5.08 17.31
N ASP A 134 -9.46 -5.44 17.16
CA ASP A 134 -9.98 -6.76 17.58
C ASP A 134 -9.46 -7.90 16.69
N LYS A 135 -9.11 -7.61 15.44
CA LYS A 135 -8.60 -8.58 14.47
C LYS A 135 -7.08 -8.64 14.43
N VAL A 136 -6.43 -7.49 14.56
CA VAL A 136 -4.98 -7.33 14.58
C VAL A 136 -4.56 -6.62 15.88
N PRO A 137 -4.75 -7.25 17.06
CA PRO A 137 -4.26 -6.71 18.31
C PRO A 137 -2.73 -6.60 18.29
N ASP A 138 -2.18 -5.77 19.18
CA ASP A 138 -0.75 -5.46 19.28
C ASP A 138 0.13 -6.71 19.28
N ALA A 139 -0.31 -7.76 19.96
CA ALA A 139 0.41 -9.03 20.02
C ALA A 139 0.54 -9.71 18.64
N TYR A 140 -0.43 -9.51 17.74
CA TYR A 140 -0.37 -10.05 16.38
C TYR A 140 0.53 -9.19 15.50
N ALA A 141 0.39 -7.87 15.58
CA ALA A 141 1.29 -6.93 14.91
C ALA A 141 2.76 -7.18 15.32
N TYR A 142 3.02 -7.35 16.62
CA TYR A 142 4.35 -7.69 17.14
C TYR A 142 4.88 -9.00 16.54
N ARG A 143 4.06 -10.06 16.46
CA ARG A 143 4.48 -11.34 15.86
C ARG A 143 4.88 -11.22 14.40
N VAL A 144 4.16 -10.40 13.62
CA VAL A 144 4.52 -10.13 12.22
C VAL A 144 5.90 -9.49 12.14
N ILE A 145 6.18 -8.51 13.00
CA ILE A 145 7.49 -7.85 13.03
C ILE A 145 8.58 -8.83 13.49
N ALA A 146 8.38 -9.51 14.63
CA ALA A 146 9.40 -10.32 15.28
C ALA A 146 9.71 -11.63 14.53
N ASN A 147 8.69 -12.26 13.93
CA ASN A 147 8.84 -13.59 13.35
C ASN A 147 8.99 -13.58 11.81
N ILE A 148 8.57 -12.49 11.15
CA ILE A 148 8.57 -12.40 9.68
C ILE A 148 9.50 -11.29 9.20
N LEU A 149 9.17 -10.02 9.54
CA LEU A 149 9.88 -8.87 8.99
C LEU A 149 11.33 -8.82 9.43
N ALA A 150 11.58 -8.77 10.73
CA ALA A 150 12.93 -8.60 11.25
C ALA A 150 13.88 -9.74 10.86
N PRO A 151 13.51 -11.04 10.95
CA PRO A 151 14.37 -12.12 10.50
C PRO A 151 14.63 -12.11 9.00
N GLY A 152 13.59 -11.87 8.18
CA GLY A 152 13.73 -11.85 6.73
C GLY A 152 14.60 -10.70 6.24
N ILE A 153 14.44 -9.51 6.81
CA ILE A 153 15.25 -8.33 6.48
C ILE A 153 16.71 -8.55 6.90
N ARG A 154 16.96 -9.08 8.12
CA ARG A 154 18.33 -9.44 8.57
C ARG A 154 18.99 -10.48 7.67
N ALA A 155 18.21 -11.36 7.07
CA ALA A 155 18.71 -12.37 6.14
C ALA A 155 18.94 -11.81 4.72
N GLY A 156 18.77 -10.48 4.49
CA GLY A 156 18.96 -9.85 3.20
C GLY A 156 17.84 -10.14 2.19
N ARG A 157 16.65 -10.51 2.67
CA ARG A 157 15.47 -10.85 1.87
C ARG A 157 14.28 -9.92 2.18
N PRO A 158 14.42 -8.60 1.97
CA PRO A 158 13.37 -7.65 2.30
C PRO A 158 12.09 -7.86 1.50
N ASP A 159 12.19 -8.18 0.20
CA ASP A 159 11.03 -8.42 -0.67
C ASP A 159 10.14 -9.54 -0.13
N GLU A 160 10.74 -10.71 0.14
CA GLU A 160 10.01 -11.86 0.69
C GLU A 160 9.42 -11.57 2.07
N ALA A 161 10.16 -10.82 2.90
CA ALA A 161 9.74 -10.48 4.26
C ALA A 161 8.49 -9.58 4.26
N VAL A 162 8.47 -8.56 3.41
CA VAL A 162 7.34 -7.63 3.31
C VAL A 162 6.13 -8.32 2.67
N GLU A 163 6.30 -9.11 1.62
CA GLU A 163 5.22 -9.90 1.03
C GLU A 163 4.60 -10.88 2.04
N ALA A 164 5.43 -11.57 2.83
CA ALA A 164 4.97 -12.49 3.86
C ALA A 164 4.25 -11.76 5.00
N ALA A 165 4.75 -10.59 5.41
CA ALA A 165 4.12 -9.76 6.43
C ALA A 165 2.73 -9.28 5.98
N VAL A 166 2.62 -8.76 4.77
CA VAL A 166 1.32 -8.37 4.17
C VAL A 166 0.36 -9.56 4.12
N THR A 167 0.87 -10.74 3.75
CA THR A 167 0.07 -11.97 3.72
C THR A 167 -0.46 -12.33 5.10
N ALA A 168 0.39 -12.23 6.13
CA ALA A 168 0.01 -12.50 7.51
C ALA A 168 -1.02 -11.49 8.03
N LEU A 169 -0.83 -10.18 7.76
CA LEU A 169 -1.77 -9.14 8.17
C LEU A 169 -3.15 -9.33 7.54
N ILE A 170 -3.20 -9.62 6.24
CA ILE A 170 -4.46 -9.96 5.55
C ILE A 170 -5.11 -11.20 6.18
N GLY A 171 -4.32 -12.22 6.52
CA GLY A 171 -4.79 -13.43 7.19
C GLY A 171 -5.42 -13.11 8.56
N TYR A 172 -4.77 -12.30 9.38
CA TYR A 172 -5.31 -11.88 10.68
C TYR A 172 -6.63 -11.10 10.54
N ILE A 173 -6.69 -10.14 9.62
CA ILE A 173 -7.93 -9.40 9.34
C ILE A 173 -9.04 -10.37 8.90
N GLY A 174 -8.69 -11.44 8.17
CA GLY A 174 -9.60 -12.51 7.78
C GLY A 174 -9.98 -13.51 8.89
N GLY A 175 -9.40 -13.36 10.10
CA GLY A 175 -9.68 -14.20 11.25
C GLY A 175 -8.73 -15.41 11.45
N ASP A 176 -7.61 -15.48 10.72
CA ASP A 176 -6.57 -16.52 10.95
C ASP A 176 -5.62 -16.11 12.06
N ALA A 177 -5.89 -16.52 13.29
CA ALA A 177 -5.07 -16.21 14.47
C ALA A 177 -3.64 -16.79 14.40
N ASN A 178 -3.35 -17.67 13.46
CA ASN A 178 -2.03 -18.29 13.25
C ASN A 178 -1.29 -17.73 12.04
N ALA A 179 -1.79 -16.68 11.40
CA ALA A 179 -1.24 -16.15 10.15
C ALA A 179 0.27 -15.82 10.19
N ALA A 180 0.80 -15.37 11.33
CA ALA A 180 2.25 -15.12 11.53
C ALA A 180 2.96 -16.19 12.38
N GLY A 181 2.28 -17.25 12.76
CA GLY A 181 2.84 -18.35 13.57
C GLY A 181 3.34 -19.54 12.76
N GLY A 182 3.09 -19.54 11.46
CA GLY A 182 3.65 -20.51 10.55
C GLY A 182 5.07 -20.08 10.16
N GLU A 183 6.04 -21.00 10.24
CA GLU A 183 7.27 -20.91 9.45
C GLU A 183 6.90 -20.42 8.04
N PRO A 184 7.81 -19.65 7.33
CA PRO A 184 7.56 -19.32 5.94
C PRO A 184 7.18 -20.64 5.26
N ARG A 185 5.91 -20.81 4.97
CA ARG A 185 5.50 -21.90 4.11
C ARG A 185 6.26 -21.65 2.82
N ALA A 186 7.45 -22.21 2.75
CA ALA A 186 8.10 -22.44 1.47
C ALA A 186 6.95 -22.85 0.58
N ARG A 187 6.70 -22.09 -0.48
CA ARG A 187 5.66 -22.42 -1.47
C ARG A 187 5.68 -23.93 -1.59
N ALA A 188 4.79 -24.59 -0.85
CA ALA A 188 4.55 -26.01 -1.05
C ALA A 188 4.10 -26.06 -2.50
N GLY A 189 5.10 -26.31 -3.32
CA GLY A 189 5.01 -26.20 -4.73
C GLY A 189 3.83 -27.06 -5.15
N SER A 190 3.24 -26.76 -6.25
CA SER A 190 2.08 -27.37 -6.89
C SER A 190 2.05 -28.92 -6.84
N LYS A 191 3.11 -29.57 -6.37
CA LYS A 191 3.25 -31.01 -6.14
C LYS A 191 2.30 -31.56 -5.08
N ALA A 192 1.98 -30.83 -4.01
CA ALA A 192 1.01 -31.33 -3.02
C ALA A 192 -0.42 -31.32 -3.57
N LYS A 193 -0.78 -30.31 -4.36
CA LYS A 193 -2.07 -30.31 -5.07
C LYS A 193 -2.12 -31.39 -6.14
N SER A 194 -1.00 -31.71 -6.78
CA SER A 194 -0.90 -32.77 -7.79
C SER A 194 -1.00 -34.16 -7.15
N ILE A 195 -0.38 -34.38 -6.00
CA ILE A 195 -0.45 -35.68 -5.27
C ILE A 195 -1.85 -35.88 -4.71
N PHE A 196 -2.49 -34.86 -4.15
CA PHE A 196 -3.86 -34.95 -3.65
C PHE A 196 -4.85 -35.22 -4.80
N GLY A 197 -4.69 -34.54 -5.95
CA GLY A 197 -5.45 -34.81 -7.16
C GLY A 197 -5.25 -36.23 -7.68
N LEU A 198 -4.02 -36.76 -7.64
CA LEU A 198 -3.72 -38.14 -8.03
C LEU A 198 -4.37 -39.15 -7.09
N ILE A 199 -4.33 -38.91 -5.77
CA ILE A 199 -4.99 -39.78 -4.78
C ILE A 199 -6.51 -39.82 -5.00
N ILE A 200 -7.14 -38.63 -5.21
CA ILE A 200 -8.58 -38.56 -5.52
C ILE A 200 -8.89 -39.31 -6.83
N PHE A 201 -8.06 -39.11 -7.85
CA PHE A 201 -8.21 -39.80 -9.14
C PHE A 201 -8.12 -41.32 -8.99
N VAL A 202 -7.15 -41.81 -8.22
CA VAL A 202 -6.99 -43.28 -7.94
C VAL A 202 -8.19 -43.82 -7.16
N ILE A 203 -8.69 -43.08 -6.15
CA ILE A 203 -9.88 -43.47 -5.38
C ILE A 203 -11.12 -43.50 -6.28
N LEU A 204 -11.32 -42.51 -7.13
CA LEU A 204 -12.43 -42.46 -8.08
C LEU A 204 -12.33 -43.57 -9.12
N ALA A 205 -11.14 -43.85 -9.64
CA ALA A 205 -10.92 -44.97 -10.57
C ALA A 205 -11.20 -46.32 -9.91
N PHE A 206 -10.77 -46.52 -8.67
CA PHE A 206 -11.07 -47.73 -7.88
C PHE A 206 -12.57 -47.90 -7.63
N LEU A 207 -13.27 -46.80 -7.24
CA LEU A 207 -14.72 -46.77 -7.07
C LEU A 207 -15.47 -47.08 -8.39
N PHE A 208 -14.95 -46.55 -9.50
CA PHE A 208 -15.54 -46.80 -10.82
C PHE A 208 -15.45 -48.26 -11.23
N ILE A 209 -14.36 -48.93 -10.88
CA ILE A 209 -14.15 -50.37 -11.18
C ILE A 209 -14.98 -51.28 -10.25
N THR A 210 -15.07 -50.92 -8.97
CA THR A 210 -15.72 -51.76 -7.95
C THR A 210 -17.22 -51.48 -7.81
N ASN A 211 -17.67 -50.26 -8.00
CA ASN A 211 -19.05 -49.83 -7.85
C ASN A 211 -19.41 -48.70 -8.84
N PRO A 212 -19.64 -49.02 -10.13
CA PRO A 212 -19.84 -48.00 -11.16
C PRO A 212 -21.06 -47.09 -10.92
N SER A 213 -22.11 -47.64 -10.28
CA SER A 213 -23.32 -46.86 -9.95
C SER A 213 -23.09 -45.78 -8.91
N LEU A 214 -22.26 -46.04 -7.89
CA LEU A 214 -21.88 -45.05 -6.88
C LEU A 214 -20.94 -43.98 -7.46
N ALA A 215 -20.02 -44.40 -8.33
CA ALA A 215 -19.10 -43.46 -8.98
C ALA A 215 -19.83 -42.46 -9.90
N ILE A 216 -20.81 -42.94 -10.67
CA ILE A 216 -21.65 -42.11 -11.53
C ILE A 216 -22.51 -41.15 -10.69
N TRP A 217 -23.10 -41.65 -9.58
CA TRP A 217 -23.89 -40.80 -8.68
C TRP A 217 -23.05 -39.69 -8.03
N LEU A 218 -21.83 -40.00 -7.58
CA LEU A 218 -20.88 -39.02 -7.02
C LEU A 218 -20.43 -38.02 -8.08
N LEU A 219 -20.14 -38.46 -9.29
CA LEU A 219 -19.75 -37.61 -10.40
C LEU A 219 -20.88 -36.62 -10.78
N MET A 220 -22.11 -37.13 -10.85
CA MET A 220 -23.30 -36.31 -11.13
C MET A 220 -23.59 -35.33 -10.00
N SER A 221 -23.37 -35.70 -8.73
CA SER A 221 -23.50 -34.80 -7.58
C SER A 221 -22.46 -33.69 -7.60
N PHE A 222 -21.24 -33.95 -8.09
CA PHE A 222 -20.16 -32.97 -8.19
C PHE A 222 -20.32 -32.03 -9.40
N LEU A 223 -20.79 -32.55 -10.54
CA LEU A 223 -21.11 -31.75 -11.72
C LEU A 223 -22.45 -31.05 -11.62
N GLY A 224 -23.40 -31.55 -10.86
CA GLY A 224 -24.75 -31.00 -10.71
C GLY A 224 -24.90 -29.96 -9.59
N GLY A 225 -23.88 -29.76 -8.76
CA GLY A 225 -23.87 -28.84 -7.60
C GLY A 225 -23.56 -27.39 -7.93
N GLY A 226 -23.70 -26.93 -9.15
CA GLY A 226 -23.46 -25.57 -9.61
C GLY A 226 -24.73 -24.80 -9.95
N GLY A 227 -25.65 -24.65 -9.01
CA GLY A 227 -26.91 -23.94 -9.24
C GLY A 227 -27.13 -22.78 -8.30
N GLY A 228 -27.04 -21.53 -8.81
CA GLY A 228 -27.82 -20.41 -8.28
C GLY A 228 -27.05 -19.32 -7.56
N GLY A 229 -26.73 -18.28 -8.27
CA GLY A 229 -26.31 -16.99 -7.74
C GLY A 229 -26.18 -15.96 -8.84
N ARG A 230 -27.32 -15.59 -9.47
CA ARG A 230 -27.40 -14.42 -10.31
C ARG A 230 -27.27 -13.18 -9.44
N GLY A 231 -26.22 -12.41 -9.63
CA GLY A 231 -26.08 -11.05 -9.19
C GLY A 231 -25.34 -10.28 -10.28
N GLY A 232 -26.11 -9.59 -11.12
CA GLY A 232 -25.59 -8.74 -12.16
C GLY A 232 -25.06 -7.44 -11.55
N GLY A 233 -24.19 -6.79 -12.26
CA GLY A 233 -23.73 -5.43 -11.94
C GLY A 233 -22.45 -5.11 -12.62
N GLY A 234 -22.56 -4.54 -13.79
CA GLY A 234 -22.06 -3.25 -14.14
C GLY A 234 -20.55 -3.16 -14.30
N GLY A 235 -20.08 -3.26 -15.53
CA GLY A 235 -18.76 -2.81 -15.92
C GLY A 235 -18.52 -1.35 -15.57
N GLY A 236 -17.43 -1.10 -14.94
CA GLY A 236 -16.82 0.19 -14.81
C GLY A 236 -15.38 0.06 -15.27
N TRP A 237 -15.12 0.41 -16.50
CA TRP A 237 -13.79 0.78 -16.92
C TRP A 237 -13.46 2.08 -16.21
N GLY A 238 -12.73 2.05 -15.13
CA GLY A 238 -12.24 3.21 -14.41
C GLY A 238 -10.73 3.09 -14.33
N GLY A 239 -10.06 4.05 -14.92
CA GLY A 239 -8.62 4.20 -14.91
C GLY A 239 -8.04 4.13 -13.50
N GLY A 240 -6.76 3.76 -13.39
CA GLY A 240 -6.02 3.63 -12.15
C GLY A 240 -6.23 4.81 -11.23
N GLY A 241 -7.16 4.68 -10.31
CA GLY A 241 -7.35 5.60 -9.21
C GLY A 241 -6.29 5.28 -8.18
N GLY A 242 -5.41 6.25 -7.90
CA GLY A 242 -4.47 6.13 -6.81
C GLY A 242 -5.19 6.01 -5.46
N PHE A 243 -4.46 5.59 -4.43
CA PHE A 243 -4.97 5.55 -3.06
C PHE A 243 -5.55 6.91 -2.64
N SER A 244 -6.69 6.88 -2.02
CA SER A 244 -7.37 8.05 -1.43
C SER A 244 -7.84 7.67 -0.02
N GLY A 245 -7.41 8.42 0.97
CA GLY A 245 -7.83 8.22 2.35
C GLY A 245 -9.33 8.30 2.52
N GLY A 246 -9.91 7.37 3.27
CA GLY A 246 -11.35 7.23 3.53
C GLY A 246 -11.83 7.93 4.80
N GLY A 247 -10.95 8.55 5.59
CA GLY A 247 -11.29 9.29 6.81
C GLY A 247 -11.26 8.46 8.10
N GLY A 248 -10.54 7.34 8.11
CA GLY A 248 -10.31 6.51 9.30
C GLY A 248 -9.35 7.13 10.31
N ARG A 249 -9.34 6.58 11.52
CA ARG A 249 -8.52 7.02 12.66
C ARG A 249 -7.87 5.83 13.36
N SER A 250 -6.74 6.09 14.03
CA SER A 250 -6.04 5.17 14.93
C SER A 250 -5.82 5.81 16.29
N GLY A 251 -5.74 5.00 17.33
CA GLY A 251 -5.38 5.40 18.69
C GLY A 251 -3.97 4.99 19.10
N GLY A 252 -3.15 4.55 18.14
CA GLY A 252 -1.82 4.01 18.44
C GLY A 252 -1.80 2.49 18.66
N GLY A 253 -2.87 1.79 18.29
CA GLY A 253 -2.87 0.34 18.23
C GLY A 253 -1.84 -0.20 17.24
N GLY A 254 -1.34 -1.42 17.49
CA GLY A 254 -0.32 -2.05 16.67
C GLY A 254 0.98 -2.34 17.41
N ALA A 255 2.11 -2.38 16.71
CA ALA A 255 3.41 -2.65 17.32
C ALA A 255 4.57 -2.01 16.57
N SER A 256 5.64 -1.72 17.32
CA SER A 256 6.92 -1.26 16.78
C SER A 256 8.00 -2.32 16.99
N GLY A 257 9.04 -2.28 16.15
CA GLY A 257 10.21 -3.11 16.26
C GLY A 257 11.36 -2.64 15.40
N GLY A 258 12.42 -3.46 15.32
CA GLY A 258 13.61 -3.16 14.50
C GLY A 258 14.35 -4.43 14.07
N TRP A 259 15.33 -4.27 13.17
CA TRP A 259 16.18 -5.36 12.66
C TRP A 259 17.64 -4.99 12.64
#